data_850bcff8d24ef8cdb8ae209601d7671c
#
_entry.id   850bcff8d24ef8cdb8ae209601d7671c
#
_cell.length_a   1.000
_cell.length_b   1.000
_cell.length_c   1.000
_cell.angle_alpha   90.00
_cell.angle_beta   90.00
_cell.angle_gamma   90.00
#
_symmetry.space_group_name_H-M   'P 1'
#
loop_
_entity.id
_entity.type
_entity.pdbx_description
1 polymer ?
#
loop_
_entity_poly.entity_id
_entity_poly.type
_entity_poly.pdbx_seq_one_letter_code
_entity_poly.pdbx_strand_id
1 'polypeptide(L)'
;MDINKLVLSQYIKSHPITSAKKYMRRNYFLTLQYLVASTEQQDLWSNKVMELYRRQWNQSDQREPYKSVGFITRMITGKYKFNLLLDALFISAFSNRKIGENLVDKFLLIYGKKYSEEVNMILSVFYNGYEDFFKTKIKELDKVLPILCKNRDFYNRMAKKVIITANMSAGKSTLLNALVGKNINKVQNMACTAKVHYIYNKSNEDDLIYEWDHDLELDATYEILMDDNHSNETSEIHVGTRFRSIFDVDEKVCFIDTPGVNFSRDESHKEIANTAIQTMECDLLIYLLNGENLCTEDDLEHLEFVHKNYKGPIIFLVNKMDTYRKGDDSISDTINKVISFLSEIGYADPKVYPISAYAAQLGKQAIFEGIEDEEDQDSLKTFHRKLKKPEFSYYTYYPNEVDISEYENREEYALLKNSGILHLEKMIYG
;
A
#
# COMPACT_ATOMS: atom_id res chain seq x y z
N MET A 1 5.14 -12.48 5.63
CA MET A 1 6.37 -11.64 5.49
C MET A 1 5.94 -10.19 5.48
N ASP A 2 6.59 -9.28 6.18
CA ASP A 2 6.20 -7.86 6.08
C ASP A 2 6.89 -7.24 4.87
N ILE A 3 6.14 -7.10 3.77
CA ILE A 3 6.64 -6.56 2.50
C ILE A 3 6.88 -5.05 2.53
N ASN A 4 6.44 -4.36 3.59
CA ASN A 4 6.61 -2.91 3.75
C ASN A 4 7.89 -2.52 4.47
N LYS A 5 8.90 -3.40 4.46
CA LYS A 5 10.15 -3.10 5.14
C LYS A 5 10.78 -1.79 4.66
N LEU A 6 10.51 -1.36 3.40
CA LEU A 6 11.16 -0.16 2.88
C LEU A 6 10.56 0.45 1.64
N VAL A 7 10.70 1.77 1.57
CA VAL A 7 10.55 2.57 0.35
C VAL A 7 11.92 2.66 -0.33
N LEU A 8 12.22 1.65 -1.16
CA LEU A 8 13.55 1.44 -1.73
C LEU A 8 13.91 2.47 -2.79
N SER A 9 12.99 2.77 -3.69
CA SER A 9 13.31 3.62 -4.84
C SER A 9 13.71 5.04 -4.43
N GLN A 10 12.98 5.65 -3.48
CA GLN A 10 13.36 6.97 -2.96
C GLN A 10 14.70 6.95 -2.26
N TYR A 11 14.97 5.91 -1.47
CA TYR A 11 16.25 5.72 -0.80
C TYR A 11 17.37 5.58 -1.80
N ILE A 12 17.23 4.72 -2.82
CA ILE A 12 18.25 4.48 -3.85
C ILE A 12 18.46 5.73 -4.71
N LYS A 13 17.40 6.43 -5.13
CA LYS A 13 17.50 7.68 -5.91
C LYS A 13 18.23 8.78 -5.13
N SER A 14 18.01 8.87 -3.83
CA SER A 14 18.66 9.86 -2.95
C SER A 14 20.08 9.45 -2.54
N HIS A 15 20.47 8.23 -2.81
CA HIS A 15 21.76 7.69 -2.38
C HIS A 15 22.94 8.37 -3.08
N PRO A 16 23.97 8.84 -2.34
CA PRO A 16 25.07 9.61 -2.91
C PRO A 16 25.91 8.85 -3.94
N ILE A 17 25.88 7.50 -3.92
CA ILE A 17 26.58 6.66 -4.91
C ILE A 17 25.97 6.76 -6.32
N THR A 18 24.69 7.12 -6.43
CA THR A 18 23.97 7.20 -7.71
C THR A 18 24.64 8.18 -8.68
N SER A 19 25.14 9.29 -8.18
CA SER A 19 25.88 10.31 -8.96
C SER A 19 27.37 10.01 -9.13
N ALA A 20 27.89 8.92 -8.55
CA ALA A 20 29.32 8.60 -8.62
C ALA A 20 29.71 8.02 -10.00
N LYS A 21 31.01 8.06 -10.31
CA LYS A 21 31.55 7.45 -11.54
C LYS A 21 31.29 5.94 -11.57
N LYS A 22 31.15 5.38 -12.78
CA LYS A 22 30.80 3.95 -13.00
C LYS A 22 31.72 3.00 -12.21
N TYR A 23 33.04 3.23 -12.21
CA TYR A 23 33.98 2.36 -11.47
C TYR A 23 33.76 2.42 -9.95
N MET A 24 33.34 3.57 -9.41
CA MET A 24 33.07 3.74 -7.97
C MET A 24 31.79 2.99 -7.59
N ARG A 25 30.71 3.17 -8.37
CA ARG A 25 29.44 2.43 -8.17
C ARG A 25 29.68 0.93 -8.18
N ARG A 26 30.49 0.45 -9.13
CA ARG A 26 30.85 -0.94 -9.23
C ARG A 26 31.61 -1.46 -7.99
N ASN A 27 32.67 -0.78 -7.57
CA ASN A 27 33.41 -1.20 -6.38
C ASN A 27 32.56 -1.16 -5.12
N TYR A 28 31.68 -0.16 -5.02
CA TYR A 28 30.69 -0.07 -3.96
C TYR A 28 29.76 -1.28 -3.95
N PHE A 29 29.15 -1.60 -5.07
CA PHE A 29 28.23 -2.72 -5.21
C PHE A 29 28.89 -4.08 -4.87
N LEU A 30 30.08 -4.34 -5.39
CA LEU A 30 30.83 -5.57 -5.07
C LEU A 30 31.23 -5.65 -3.58
N THR A 31 31.52 -4.51 -2.95
CA THR A 31 31.80 -4.46 -1.50
C THR A 31 30.54 -4.70 -0.69
N LEU A 32 29.40 -4.15 -1.14
CA LEU A 32 28.10 -4.41 -0.53
C LEU A 32 27.73 -5.90 -0.62
N GLN A 33 27.89 -6.52 -1.79
CA GLN A 33 27.68 -7.96 -1.95
C GLN A 33 28.56 -8.77 -0.99
N TYR A 34 29.83 -8.40 -0.83
CA TYR A 34 30.72 -9.06 0.12
C TYR A 34 30.21 -8.97 1.58
N LEU A 35 29.74 -7.79 1.99
CA LEU A 35 29.17 -7.59 3.34
C LEU A 35 27.89 -8.41 3.53
N VAL A 36 26.97 -8.35 2.58
CA VAL A 36 25.71 -9.08 2.62
C VAL A 36 25.92 -10.60 2.60
N ALA A 37 26.78 -11.11 1.70
CA ALA A 37 27.11 -12.52 1.63
C ALA A 37 27.80 -13.07 2.89
N SER A 38 28.38 -12.19 3.69
CA SER A 38 29.04 -12.56 4.95
C SER A 38 28.06 -12.74 6.11
N THR A 39 26.80 -12.40 5.93
CA THR A 39 25.72 -12.75 6.86
C THR A 39 25.18 -14.12 6.48
N GLU A 40 24.90 -14.97 7.46
CA GLU A 40 24.38 -16.32 7.21
C GLU A 40 22.91 -16.32 6.73
N GLN A 41 22.29 -15.16 6.67
CA GLN A 41 20.91 -14.97 6.17
C GLN A 41 20.94 -14.38 4.76
N GLN A 42 20.86 -15.24 3.76
CA GLN A 42 20.43 -14.86 2.40
C GLN A 42 18.95 -15.26 2.29
N ASP A 43 18.06 -14.40 2.73
CA ASP A 43 16.63 -14.56 2.52
C ASP A 43 16.21 -13.99 1.14
N LEU A 44 14.98 -14.28 0.77
CA LEU A 44 14.39 -13.81 -0.49
C LEU A 44 14.46 -12.29 -0.62
N TRP A 45 14.18 -11.58 0.47
CA TRP A 45 14.28 -10.12 0.54
C TRP A 45 15.67 -9.61 0.17
N SER A 46 16.71 -10.13 0.79
CA SER A 46 18.10 -9.71 0.53
C SER A 46 18.48 -9.89 -0.93
N ASN A 47 18.07 -11.00 -1.54
CA ASN A 47 18.36 -11.28 -2.94
C ASN A 47 17.63 -10.32 -3.89
N LYS A 48 16.34 -10.08 -3.69
CA LYS A 48 15.54 -9.18 -4.53
C LYS A 48 15.97 -7.72 -4.37
N VAL A 49 16.31 -7.27 -3.16
CA VAL A 49 16.86 -5.91 -2.94
C VAL A 49 18.20 -5.73 -3.61
N MET A 50 19.11 -6.71 -3.50
CA MET A 50 20.39 -6.66 -4.21
C MET A 50 20.22 -6.61 -5.73
N GLU A 51 19.22 -7.31 -6.27
CA GLU A 51 18.90 -7.24 -7.69
C GLU A 51 18.37 -5.86 -8.09
N LEU A 52 17.48 -5.28 -7.29
CA LEU A 52 16.98 -3.92 -7.51
C LEU A 52 18.10 -2.90 -7.50
N TYR A 53 19.03 -2.99 -6.54
CA TYR A 53 20.23 -2.13 -6.49
C TYR A 53 21.09 -2.29 -7.75
N ARG A 54 21.30 -3.53 -8.21
CA ARG A 54 22.03 -3.81 -9.44
C ARG A 54 21.40 -3.13 -10.65
N ARG A 55 20.08 -3.24 -10.81
CA ARG A 55 19.32 -2.59 -11.90
C ARG A 55 19.42 -1.05 -11.82
N GLN A 56 19.11 -0.48 -10.69
CA GLN A 56 19.10 0.97 -10.46
C GLN A 56 20.47 1.63 -10.68
N TRP A 57 21.55 0.96 -10.34
CA TRP A 57 22.91 1.50 -10.52
C TRP A 57 23.59 1.05 -11.82
N ASN A 58 22.83 0.44 -12.76
CA ASN A 58 23.32 -0.02 -14.06
C ASN A 58 24.56 -0.93 -13.95
N GLN A 59 24.50 -1.91 -13.04
CA GLN A 59 25.56 -2.91 -12.89
C GLN A 59 25.25 -4.15 -13.75
N SER A 60 25.70 -4.11 -15.02
CA SER A 60 25.49 -5.21 -15.97
C SER A 60 26.47 -6.39 -15.79
N ASP A 61 27.52 -6.23 -14.99
CA ASP A 61 28.55 -7.25 -14.81
C ASP A 61 28.11 -8.32 -13.81
N GLN A 62 27.90 -9.53 -14.26
CA GLN A 62 27.70 -10.74 -13.44
C GLN A 62 29.03 -11.23 -12.84
N ARG A 63 29.77 -10.36 -12.16
CA ARG A 63 31.01 -10.77 -11.50
C ARG A 63 30.71 -11.36 -10.13
N GLU A 64 31.48 -12.37 -9.78
CA GLU A 64 31.44 -12.92 -8.42
C GLU A 64 31.75 -11.85 -7.36
N PRO A 65 31.13 -11.92 -6.19
CA PRO A 65 31.46 -11.06 -5.05
C PRO A 65 32.93 -11.10 -4.72
N TYR A 66 33.45 -10.03 -4.13
CA TYR A 66 34.82 -10.04 -3.63
C TYR A 66 34.99 -11.14 -2.57
N LYS A 67 36.08 -11.91 -2.67
CA LYS A 67 36.50 -12.84 -1.61
C LYS A 67 37.07 -12.11 -0.40
N SER A 68 37.62 -10.90 -0.62
CA SER A 68 38.10 -9.98 0.42
C SER A 68 38.14 -8.54 -0.11
N VAL A 69 38.00 -7.56 0.79
CA VAL A 69 38.09 -6.14 0.44
C VAL A 69 39.51 -5.68 0.59
N GLY A 70 40.23 -5.60 -0.54
CA GLY A 70 41.64 -5.15 -0.59
C GLY A 70 41.81 -3.65 -0.33
N PHE A 71 43.06 -3.22 -0.17
CA PHE A 71 43.43 -1.83 0.14
C PHE A 71 42.91 -0.81 -0.90
N ILE A 72 43.03 -1.12 -2.20
CA ILE A 72 42.57 -0.25 -3.30
C ILE A 72 41.04 -0.07 -3.25
N THR A 73 40.30 -1.16 -3.11
CA THR A 73 38.84 -1.12 -3.00
C THR A 73 38.42 -0.29 -1.81
N ARG A 74 39.08 -0.47 -0.67
CA ARG A 74 38.80 0.28 0.56
C ARG A 74 39.09 1.79 0.37
N MET A 75 40.09 2.17 -0.37
CA MET A 75 40.36 3.58 -0.73
C MET A 75 39.25 4.15 -1.63
N ILE A 76 38.82 3.40 -2.64
CA ILE A 76 37.78 3.83 -3.58
C ILE A 76 36.41 4.01 -2.86
N THR A 77 36.06 3.07 -2.01
CA THR A 77 34.75 3.06 -1.30
C THR A 77 34.78 3.88 0.00
N GLY A 78 35.95 4.31 0.47
CA GLY A 78 36.12 4.97 1.76
C GLY A 78 35.28 6.23 1.96
N LYS A 79 35.00 6.98 0.88
CA LYS A 79 34.10 8.14 0.92
C LYS A 79 32.64 7.75 1.23
N TYR A 80 32.22 6.53 0.88
CA TYR A 80 30.85 6.04 1.02
C TYR A 80 30.75 4.89 2.04
N LYS A 81 31.73 4.73 2.91
CA LYS A 81 31.81 3.59 3.84
C LYS A 81 30.63 3.47 4.78
N PHE A 82 30.12 4.60 5.29
CA PHE A 82 28.97 4.60 6.19
C PHE A 82 27.65 4.30 5.45
N ASN A 83 27.54 4.73 4.19
CA ASN A 83 26.43 4.30 3.34
C ASN A 83 26.48 2.79 3.09
N LEU A 84 27.67 2.21 2.85
CA LEU A 84 27.86 0.76 2.71
C LEU A 84 27.39 -0.02 3.94
N LEU A 85 27.72 0.47 5.14
CA LEU A 85 27.24 -0.14 6.37
C LEU A 85 25.72 -0.05 6.47
N LEU A 86 25.19 1.14 6.20
CA LEU A 86 23.76 1.39 6.26
C LEU A 86 22.97 0.48 5.29
N ASP A 87 23.45 0.36 4.04
CA ASP A 87 22.86 -0.54 3.05
C ASP A 87 22.93 -2.02 3.48
N ALA A 88 24.09 -2.44 3.99
CA ALA A 88 24.25 -3.82 4.46
C ALA A 88 23.31 -4.14 5.65
N LEU A 89 23.19 -3.22 6.62
CA LEU A 89 22.24 -3.33 7.72
C LEU A 89 20.82 -3.45 7.20
N PHE A 90 20.49 -2.64 6.25
CA PHE A 90 19.20 -2.55 5.63
C PHE A 90 18.78 -3.81 4.89
N ILE A 91 19.69 -4.36 4.09
CA ILE A 91 19.44 -5.56 3.29
C ILE A 91 19.35 -6.81 4.16
N SER A 92 20.29 -6.96 5.11
CA SER A 92 20.47 -8.24 5.82
C SER A 92 20.03 -8.22 7.29
N ALA A 93 19.94 -7.05 7.91
CA ALA A 93 19.78 -6.93 9.36
C ALA A 93 18.56 -6.09 9.78
N PHE A 94 17.63 -5.83 8.86
CA PHE A 94 16.51 -4.92 9.12
C PHE A 94 15.71 -5.28 10.37
N SER A 95 15.42 -6.55 10.56
CA SER A 95 14.63 -7.05 11.70
C SER A 95 15.47 -7.78 12.75
N ASN A 96 16.80 -7.93 12.53
CA ASN A 96 17.67 -8.72 13.42
C ASN A 96 18.92 -7.95 13.86
N ARG A 97 18.85 -7.35 15.06
CA ARG A 97 19.93 -6.56 15.62
C ARG A 97 21.25 -7.33 15.78
N LYS A 98 21.20 -8.63 16.11
CA LYS A 98 22.41 -9.45 16.27
C LYS A 98 23.20 -9.57 14.94
N ILE A 99 22.50 -9.68 13.83
CA ILE A 99 23.13 -9.66 12.50
C ILE A 99 23.74 -8.29 12.24
N GLY A 100 23.05 -7.21 12.63
CA GLY A 100 23.57 -5.84 12.53
C GLY A 100 24.87 -5.65 13.31
N GLU A 101 24.96 -6.17 14.51
CA GLU A 101 26.19 -6.15 15.34
C GLU A 101 27.33 -6.91 14.66
N ASN A 102 27.07 -8.07 14.08
CA ASN A 102 28.07 -8.84 13.31
C ASN A 102 28.55 -8.07 12.06
N LEU A 103 27.66 -7.37 11.36
CA LEU A 103 28.01 -6.51 10.21
C LEU A 103 28.90 -5.35 10.65
N VAL A 104 28.64 -4.74 11.80
CA VAL A 104 29.47 -3.71 12.41
C VAL A 104 30.89 -4.21 12.66
N ASP A 105 31.04 -5.39 13.26
CA ASP A 105 32.34 -5.98 13.50
C ASP A 105 33.13 -6.20 12.20
N LYS A 106 32.45 -6.72 11.17
CA LYS A 106 33.07 -6.89 9.84
C LYS A 106 33.45 -5.57 9.18
N PHE A 107 32.58 -4.57 9.28
CA PHE A 107 32.87 -3.23 8.81
C PHE A 107 34.13 -2.66 9.48
N LEU A 108 34.25 -2.79 10.80
CA LEU A 108 35.42 -2.33 11.57
C LEU A 108 36.69 -3.07 11.21
N LEU A 109 36.63 -4.35 10.86
CA LEU A 109 37.76 -5.11 10.32
C LEU A 109 38.23 -4.55 8.97
N ILE A 110 37.30 -4.11 8.11
CA ILE A 110 37.65 -3.54 6.78
C ILE A 110 38.18 -2.13 6.91
N TYR A 111 37.46 -1.23 7.58
CA TYR A 111 37.73 0.21 7.58
C TYR A 111 38.52 0.71 8.79
N GLY A 112 38.61 -0.08 9.85
CA GLY A 112 39.40 0.18 11.04
C GLY A 112 38.57 0.57 12.27
N LYS A 113 39.05 0.15 13.45
CA LYS A 113 38.38 0.36 14.76
C LYS A 113 38.22 1.82 15.17
N LYS A 114 38.93 2.74 14.53
CA LYS A 114 38.79 4.20 14.77
C LYS A 114 37.40 4.75 14.46
N TYR A 115 36.57 4.02 13.72
CA TYR A 115 35.20 4.39 13.38
C TYR A 115 34.15 3.77 14.31
N SER A 116 34.55 3.22 15.46
CA SER A 116 33.62 2.52 16.38
C SER A 116 32.53 3.44 16.92
N GLU A 117 32.80 4.72 17.15
CA GLU A 117 31.82 5.67 17.66
C GLU A 117 30.74 5.96 16.62
N GLU A 118 31.15 6.31 15.40
CA GLU A 118 30.24 6.61 14.29
C GLU A 118 29.36 5.39 13.92
N VAL A 119 29.95 4.22 13.92
CA VAL A 119 29.25 2.97 13.59
C VAL A 119 28.20 2.62 14.65
N ASN A 120 28.53 2.81 15.94
CA ASN A 120 27.56 2.60 17.01
C ASN A 120 26.40 3.62 16.93
N MET A 121 26.69 4.87 16.58
CA MET A 121 25.62 5.86 16.33
C MET A 121 24.72 5.43 15.17
N ILE A 122 25.29 4.97 14.05
CA ILE A 122 24.51 4.45 12.90
C ILE A 122 23.62 3.29 13.35
N LEU A 123 24.18 2.34 14.09
CA LEU A 123 23.42 1.18 14.58
C LEU A 123 22.28 1.60 15.51
N SER A 124 22.52 2.58 16.40
CA SER A 124 21.48 3.14 17.28
C SER A 124 20.34 3.78 16.49
N VAL A 125 20.66 4.68 15.56
CA VAL A 125 19.64 5.33 14.72
C VAL A 125 18.90 4.29 13.88
N PHE A 126 19.60 3.32 13.34
CA PHE A 126 19.01 2.28 12.50
C PHE A 126 17.93 1.48 13.24
N TYR A 127 18.13 1.16 14.51
CA TYR A 127 17.18 0.34 15.28
C TYR A 127 16.21 1.15 16.16
N ASN A 128 16.63 2.33 16.66
CA ASN A 128 15.83 3.14 17.57
C ASN A 128 15.07 4.30 16.87
N GLY A 129 15.40 4.57 15.60
CA GLY A 129 14.67 5.54 14.79
C GLY A 129 15.04 7.01 15.03
N TYR A 130 14.04 7.88 14.89
CA TYR A 130 14.22 9.33 14.80
C TYR A 130 14.80 9.99 16.06
N GLU A 131 14.54 9.45 17.24
CA GLU A 131 15.02 10.03 18.49
C GLU A 131 16.54 10.12 18.58
N ASP A 132 17.25 9.17 17.95
CA ASP A 132 18.71 9.16 17.90
C ASP A 132 19.30 9.86 16.67
N PHE A 133 18.49 10.23 15.69
CA PHE A 133 18.93 10.86 14.44
C PHE A 133 19.75 12.14 14.67
N PHE A 134 19.28 13.04 15.54
CA PHE A 134 19.93 14.31 15.81
C PHE A 134 21.28 14.18 16.56
N LYS A 135 21.60 13.00 17.06
CA LYS A 135 22.90 12.71 17.69
C LYS A 135 23.98 12.45 16.65
N THR A 136 23.63 12.07 15.43
CA THR A 136 24.60 11.79 14.38
C THR A 136 25.11 13.07 13.74
N LYS A 137 26.43 13.19 13.61
CA LYS A 137 27.09 14.30 12.89
C LYS A 137 27.73 13.82 11.58
N ILE A 138 27.23 12.71 11.02
CA ILE A 138 27.83 12.05 9.84
C ILE A 138 27.19 12.65 8.59
N LYS A 139 27.78 13.75 8.07
CA LYS A 139 27.30 14.49 6.88
C LYS A 139 27.04 13.62 5.65
N GLU A 140 27.76 12.51 5.51
CA GLU A 140 27.59 11.55 4.40
C GLU A 140 26.21 10.90 4.39
N LEU A 141 25.53 10.85 5.54
CA LEU A 141 24.21 10.20 5.73
C LEU A 141 23.04 11.17 5.78
N ASP A 142 23.28 12.49 5.76
CA ASP A 142 22.23 13.51 5.94
C ASP A 142 21.05 13.35 4.97
N LYS A 143 21.27 12.81 3.78
CA LYS A 143 20.23 12.61 2.75
C LYS A 143 19.45 11.31 2.91
N VAL A 144 20.04 10.29 3.47
CA VAL A 144 19.46 8.94 3.49
C VAL A 144 18.93 8.53 4.85
N LEU A 145 19.53 9.02 5.94
CA LEU A 145 19.07 8.72 7.30
C LEU A 145 17.65 9.16 7.58
N PRO A 146 17.18 10.37 7.17
CA PRO A 146 15.80 10.77 7.41
C PRO A 146 14.79 9.83 6.76
N ILE A 147 15.08 9.39 5.53
CA ILE A 147 14.23 8.43 4.79
C ILE A 147 14.17 7.10 5.55
N LEU A 148 15.33 6.65 6.01
CA LEU A 148 15.44 5.39 6.75
C LEU A 148 14.70 5.45 8.09
N CYS A 149 14.88 6.54 8.86
CA CYS A 149 14.19 6.74 10.12
C CYS A 149 12.67 6.75 9.92
N LYS A 150 12.17 7.52 8.94
CA LYS A 150 10.74 7.55 8.61
C LYS A 150 10.22 6.15 8.25
N ASN A 151 10.97 5.40 7.43
CA ASN A 151 10.61 4.03 7.10
C ASN A 151 10.60 3.10 8.31
N ARG A 152 11.59 3.24 9.20
CA ARG A 152 11.68 2.43 10.43
C ARG A 152 10.51 2.73 11.37
N ASP A 153 10.21 4.00 11.60
CA ASP A 153 9.11 4.41 12.46
C ASP A 153 7.78 3.90 11.92
N PHE A 154 7.57 4.02 10.60
CA PHE A 154 6.39 3.49 9.94
C PHE A 154 6.30 1.96 10.03
N TYR A 155 7.41 1.27 9.84
CA TYR A 155 7.48 -0.19 9.95
C TYR A 155 7.05 -0.67 11.34
N ASN A 156 7.49 0.02 12.39
CA ASN A 156 7.21 -0.35 13.78
C ASN A 156 5.77 -0.08 14.22
N ARG A 157 5.00 0.72 13.47
CA ARG A 157 3.58 0.97 13.79
C ARG A 157 2.74 -0.27 13.51
N MET A 158 1.73 -0.47 14.34
CA MET A 158 0.68 -1.46 14.03
C MET A 158 -0.15 -0.99 12.85
N ALA A 159 -0.48 -1.89 11.95
CA ALA A 159 -1.35 -1.56 10.83
C ALA A 159 -2.81 -1.55 11.28
N LYS A 160 -3.54 -0.46 10.97
CA LYS A 160 -5.00 -0.43 11.04
C LYS A 160 -5.54 -1.33 9.94
N LYS A 161 -6.20 -2.41 10.32
CA LYS A 161 -6.74 -3.41 9.40
C LYS A 161 -8.19 -3.07 9.05
N VAL A 162 -8.47 -2.95 7.76
CA VAL A 162 -9.80 -2.63 7.23
C VAL A 162 -10.23 -3.73 6.28
N ILE A 163 -11.21 -4.54 6.68
CA ILE A 163 -11.81 -5.55 5.79
C ILE A 163 -12.82 -4.86 4.87
N ILE A 164 -12.76 -5.16 3.57
CA ILE A 164 -13.75 -4.74 2.59
C ILE A 164 -14.45 -5.97 2.05
N THR A 165 -15.76 -6.04 2.29
CA THR A 165 -16.60 -7.13 1.83
C THR A 165 -17.80 -6.62 1.05
N ALA A 166 -18.31 -7.44 0.13
CA ALA A 166 -19.42 -7.09 -0.72
C ALA A 166 -20.00 -8.32 -1.41
N ASN A 167 -21.25 -8.25 -1.82
CA ASN A 167 -21.76 -9.14 -2.84
C ASN A 167 -21.10 -8.86 -4.21
N MET A 168 -21.19 -9.83 -5.10
CA MET A 168 -20.60 -9.71 -6.44
C MET A 168 -21.13 -8.47 -7.18
N SER A 169 -20.29 -7.86 -7.98
CA SER A 169 -20.62 -6.68 -8.79
C SER A 169 -20.99 -5.40 -8.02
N ALA A 170 -20.79 -5.34 -6.71
CA ALA A 170 -20.99 -4.10 -5.95
C ALA A 170 -19.94 -3.01 -6.22
N GLY A 171 -18.80 -3.37 -6.87
CA GLY A 171 -17.70 -2.45 -7.19
C GLY A 171 -16.59 -2.43 -6.15
N LYS A 172 -16.38 -3.54 -5.44
CA LYS A 172 -15.35 -3.68 -4.39
C LYS A 172 -13.92 -3.39 -4.91
N SER A 173 -13.51 -4.00 -6.02
CA SER A 173 -12.19 -3.75 -6.63
C SER A 173 -12.03 -2.31 -7.10
N THR A 174 -13.09 -1.69 -7.63
CA THR A 174 -13.13 -0.28 -8.00
C THR A 174 -12.92 0.63 -6.78
N LEU A 175 -13.60 0.33 -5.67
CA LEU A 175 -13.43 1.06 -4.41
C LEU A 175 -12.01 0.93 -3.87
N LEU A 176 -11.43 -0.26 -3.89
CA LEU A 176 -10.04 -0.49 -3.47
C LEU A 176 -9.05 0.29 -4.32
N ASN A 177 -9.18 0.24 -5.65
CA ASN A 177 -8.35 1.03 -6.55
C ASN A 177 -8.49 2.52 -6.27
N ALA A 178 -9.71 3.00 -5.99
CA ALA A 178 -9.97 4.39 -5.60
C ALA A 178 -9.31 4.75 -4.25
N LEU A 179 -9.39 3.90 -3.23
CA LEU A 179 -8.75 4.12 -1.93
C LEU A 179 -7.23 4.12 -2.03
N VAL A 180 -6.67 3.17 -2.78
CA VAL A 180 -5.22 3.07 -3.00
C VAL A 180 -4.70 4.16 -3.96
N GLY A 181 -5.53 4.60 -4.90
CA GLY A 181 -5.18 5.57 -5.94
C GLY A 181 -4.29 5.00 -7.04
N LYS A 182 -4.32 3.68 -7.22
CA LYS A 182 -3.63 2.92 -8.27
C LYS A 182 -4.47 1.72 -8.69
N ASN A 183 -4.31 1.27 -9.93
CA ASN A 183 -4.95 0.05 -10.41
C ASN A 183 -4.15 -1.17 -9.96
N ILE A 184 -4.54 -1.73 -8.80
CA ILE A 184 -3.93 -2.94 -8.23
C ILE A 184 -4.83 -4.16 -8.35
N ASN A 185 -6.14 -3.96 -8.44
CA ASN A 185 -7.14 -5.02 -8.57
C ASN A 185 -7.85 -4.92 -9.92
N LYS A 186 -8.12 -6.08 -10.52
CA LYS A 186 -8.87 -6.14 -11.78
C LYS A 186 -10.33 -5.78 -11.56
N VAL A 187 -10.81 -4.80 -12.30
CA VAL A 187 -12.23 -4.43 -12.34
C VAL A 187 -12.90 -5.22 -13.46
N GLN A 188 -13.59 -6.30 -13.15
CA GLN A 188 -14.35 -7.10 -14.11
C GLN A 188 -15.71 -7.52 -13.54
N ASN A 189 -16.65 -7.81 -14.44
CA ASN A 189 -17.99 -8.32 -14.08
C ASN A 189 -18.02 -9.82 -13.68
N MET A 190 -16.90 -10.51 -13.77
CA MET A 190 -16.73 -11.89 -13.30
C MET A 190 -15.93 -11.89 -11.99
N ALA A 191 -16.14 -12.90 -11.16
CA ALA A 191 -15.37 -13.07 -9.92
C ALA A 191 -13.88 -13.19 -10.26
N CYS A 192 -13.11 -12.17 -9.89
CA CYS A 192 -11.71 -12.05 -10.27
C CYS A 192 -10.77 -12.26 -9.09
N THR A 193 -11.23 -12.05 -7.86
CA THR A 193 -10.42 -12.25 -6.66
C THR A 193 -10.65 -13.66 -6.16
N ALA A 194 -9.70 -14.56 -6.42
CA ALA A 194 -9.73 -15.94 -5.96
C ALA A 194 -9.08 -16.10 -4.58
N LYS A 195 -8.25 -15.15 -4.15
CA LYS A 195 -7.45 -15.14 -2.92
C LYS A 195 -7.81 -13.96 -2.03
N VAL A 196 -7.38 -14.00 -0.79
CA VAL A 196 -7.42 -12.82 0.10
C VAL A 196 -6.23 -11.93 -0.21
N HIS A 197 -6.49 -10.65 -0.52
CA HIS A 197 -5.42 -9.69 -0.76
C HIS A 197 -5.22 -8.79 0.47
N TYR A 198 -4.00 -8.73 0.96
CA TYR A 198 -3.56 -7.81 2.00
C TYR A 198 -2.81 -6.65 1.35
N ILE A 199 -3.44 -5.48 1.31
CA ILE A 199 -2.92 -4.31 0.61
C ILE A 199 -2.45 -3.30 1.63
N TYR A 200 -1.14 -3.10 1.70
CA TYR A 200 -0.48 -2.26 2.70
C TYR A 200 -0.07 -0.90 2.14
N ASN A 201 -0.31 0.15 2.91
CA ASN A 201 0.27 1.45 2.64
C ASN A 201 1.78 1.45 2.92
N LYS A 202 2.55 2.21 2.12
CA LYS A 202 3.97 2.50 2.36
C LYS A 202 4.15 3.87 3.01
N SER A 203 5.30 4.12 3.63
CA SER A 203 5.65 5.39 4.26
C SER A 203 5.80 6.55 3.28
N ASN A 204 6.23 6.27 2.05
CA ASN A 204 6.46 7.27 1.00
C ASN A 204 6.16 6.67 -0.38
N GLU A 205 5.92 7.54 -1.37
CA GLU A 205 5.80 7.13 -2.77
C GLU A 205 7.18 6.79 -3.36
N ASP A 206 7.29 5.65 -3.98
CA ASP A 206 8.49 5.19 -4.68
C ASP A 206 8.20 4.66 -6.10
N ASP A 207 6.94 4.81 -6.54
CA ASP A 207 6.41 4.33 -7.82
C ASP A 207 6.47 2.79 -8.00
N LEU A 208 6.87 2.04 -6.96
CA LEU A 208 6.97 0.59 -7.00
C LEU A 208 5.79 -0.06 -6.30
N ILE A 209 5.35 -1.19 -6.84
CA ILE A 209 4.40 -2.11 -6.20
C ILE A 209 5.20 -3.34 -5.75
N TYR A 210 5.15 -3.64 -4.45
CA TYR A 210 5.70 -4.88 -3.91
C TYR A 210 4.59 -5.91 -3.89
N GLU A 211 4.93 -7.10 -4.29
CA GLU A 211 4.01 -8.23 -4.26
C GLU A 211 4.71 -9.42 -3.62
N TRP A 212 4.00 -10.17 -2.84
CA TRP A 212 4.46 -11.43 -2.25
C TRP A 212 3.29 -12.41 -2.14
N ASP A 213 3.47 -13.54 -2.77
CA ASP A 213 2.65 -14.74 -2.58
C ASP A 213 3.57 -15.93 -2.28
N HIS A 214 4.04 -16.69 -3.28
CA HIS A 214 5.06 -17.71 -3.19
C HIS A 214 6.46 -17.17 -3.48
N ASP A 215 6.57 -16.12 -4.28
CA ASP A 215 7.81 -15.36 -4.55
C ASP A 215 7.64 -13.90 -4.08
N LEU A 216 8.68 -13.10 -4.16
CA LEU A 216 8.69 -11.69 -3.82
C LEU A 216 9.07 -10.85 -5.04
N GLU A 217 8.16 -10.01 -5.50
CA GLU A 217 8.46 -9.01 -6.50
C GLU A 217 8.50 -7.61 -5.86
N LEU A 218 9.57 -6.84 -6.17
CA LEU A 218 9.76 -5.47 -5.66
C LEU A 218 9.42 -4.41 -6.71
N ASP A 219 8.93 -4.83 -7.86
CA ASP A 219 8.51 -3.99 -8.97
C ASP A 219 7.45 -4.77 -9.77
N ALA A 220 6.39 -5.18 -9.07
CA ALA A 220 5.32 -5.97 -9.66
C ALA A 220 4.53 -5.13 -10.68
N THR A 221 4.32 -5.69 -11.86
CA THR A 221 3.43 -5.11 -12.86
C THR A 221 1.99 -5.56 -12.62
N TYR A 222 1.05 -4.87 -13.28
CA TYR A 222 -0.36 -5.26 -13.22
C TYR A 222 -0.59 -6.70 -13.73
N GLU A 223 0.16 -7.13 -14.75
CA GLU A 223 0.09 -8.50 -15.27
C GLU A 223 0.52 -9.54 -14.23
N ILE A 224 1.61 -9.28 -13.49
CA ILE A 224 2.07 -10.16 -12.41
C ILE A 224 0.99 -10.32 -11.35
N LEU A 225 0.42 -9.21 -10.86
CA LEU A 225 -0.67 -9.23 -9.88
C LEU A 225 -1.89 -10.03 -10.36
N MET A 226 -2.16 -10.03 -11.68
CA MET A 226 -3.27 -10.78 -12.25
C MET A 226 -2.97 -12.27 -12.38
N ASP A 227 -1.76 -12.62 -12.80
CA ASP A 227 -1.34 -14.01 -12.94
C ASP A 227 -1.29 -14.70 -11.57
N ASP A 228 -0.76 -14.05 -10.55
CA ASP A 228 -0.68 -14.60 -9.21
C ASP A 228 -2.04 -14.75 -8.54
N ASN A 229 -3.00 -13.89 -8.85
CA ASN A 229 -4.38 -14.06 -8.39
C ASN A 229 -5.05 -15.34 -8.94
N HIS A 230 -4.61 -15.82 -10.07
CA HIS A 230 -5.12 -17.05 -10.70
C HIS A 230 -4.28 -18.30 -10.38
N SER A 231 -3.12 -18.15 -9.77
CA SER A 231 -2.27 -19.27 -9.36
C SER A 231 -2.91 -20.02 -8.18
N ASN A 232 -2.67 -21.32 -8.07
CA ASN A 232 -3.16 -22.14 -6.95
C ASN A 232 -2.08 -22.40 -5.89
N GLU A 233 -0.96 -21.66 -5.93
CA GLU A 233 0.18 -21.92 -5.06
C GLU A 233 -0.02 -21.40 -3.64
N THR A 234 -0.78 -20.32 -3.48
CA THR A 234 -1.11 -19.72 -2.20
C THR A 234 -2.58 -19.35 -2.11
N SER A 235 -3.10 -19.14 -0.89
CA SER A 235 -4.45 -18.61 -0.62
C SER A 235 -4.47 -17.11 -0.36
N GLU A 236 -3.31 -16.47 -0.30
CA GLU A 236 -3.13 -15.07 0.07
C GLU A 236 -2.14 -14.39 -0.84
N ILE A 237 -2.37 -13.11 -1.12
CA ILE A 237 -1.44 -12.21 -1.81
C ILE A 237 -1.23 -10.98 -0.93
N HIS A 238 0.02 -10.58 -0.75
CA HIS A 238 0.38 -9.37 -0.04
C HIS A 238 0.92 -8.33 -1.01
N VAL A 239 0.28 -7.16 -1.05
CA VAL A 239 0.66 -6.04 -1.92
C VAL A 239 1.07 -4.85 -1.06
N GLY A 240 2.21 -4.24 -1.37
CA GLY A 240 2.69 -3.02 -0.72
C GLY A 240 2.83 -1.90 -1.74
N THR A 241 2.10 -0.79 -1.55
CA THR A 241 2.21 0.41 -2.38
C THR A 241 1.88 1.67 -1.59
N ARG A 242 2.34 2.83 -2.02
CA ARG A 242 1.90 4.08 -1.40
C ARG A 242 0.46 4.36 -1.78
N PHE A 243 -0.40 4.60 -0.78
CA PHE A 243 -1.75 5.07 -1.00
C PHE A 243 -1.72 6.54 -1.39
N ARG A 244 -2.34 6.86 -2.52
CA ARG A 244 -2.42 8.20 -3.07
C ARG A 244 -3.73 8.85 -2.64
N SER A 245 -3.62 9.87 -1.81
CA SER A 245 -4.73 10.69 -1.35
C SER A 245 -4.32 12.17 -1.40
N ILE A 246 -5.27 13.07 -1.26
CA ILE A 246 -4.98 14.49 -1.00
C ILE A 246 -4.44 14.69 0.42
N PHE A 247 -4.72 13.76 1.32
CA PHE A 247 -4.16 13.74 2.67
C PHE A 247 -2.78 13.08 2.64
N ASP A 248 -1.86 13.55 3.49
CA ASP A 248 -0.64 12.77 3.74
C ASP A 248 -1.01 11.56 4.61
N VAL A 249 -1.15 10.41 3.98
CA VAL A 249 -1.52 9.16 4.66
C VAL A 249 -0.31 8.64 5.42
N ASP A 250 -0.08 9.21 6.62
CA ASP A 250 1.01 8.76 7.49
C ASP A 250 0.61 7.54 8.35
N GLU A 251 -0.64 7.12 8.28
CA GLU A 251 -1.13 5.91 8.95
C GLU A 251 -0.70 4.64 8.25
N LYS A 252 -0.26 3.64 9.01
CA LYS A 252 -0.01 2.29 8.49
C LYS A 252 -1.35 1.57 8.39
N VAL A 253 -1.90 1.49 7.19
CA VAL A 253 -3.19 0.85 6.90
C VAL A 253 -2.98 -0.41 6.08
N CYS A 254 -3.76 -1.43 6.36
CA CYS A 254 -3.89 -2.64 5.57
C CYS A 254 -5.34 -2.83 5.16
N PHE A 255 -5.66 -2.70 3.88
CA PHE A 255 -6.93 -3.17 3.34
C PHE A 255 -6.87 -4.67 3.11
N ILE A 256 -7.90 -5.38 3.58
CA ILE A 256 -8.07 -6.81 3.39
C ILE A 256 -9.23 -6.99 2.40
N ASP A 257 -8.87 -7.37 1.17
CA ASP A 257 -9.82 -7.65 0.09
C ASP A 257 -10.21 -9.12 0.12
N THR A 258 -11.49 -9.40 0.38
CA THR A 258 -12.00 -10.76 0.39
C THR A 258 -12.61 -11.12 -0.97
N PRO A 259 -12.60 -12.40 -1.40
CA PRO A 259 -13.39 -12.82 -2.54
C PRO A 259 -14.85 -12.35 -2.41
N GLY A 260 -15.48 -12.01 -3.54
CA GLY A 260 -16.93 -11.69 -3.54
C GLY A 260 -17.74 -12.90 -3.14
N VAL A 261 -18.63 -12.74 -2.15
CA VAL A 261 -19.58 -13.80 -1.78
C VAL A 261 -20.64 -13.97 -2.85
N ASN A 262 -21.24 -15.06 -3.14
CA ASN A 262 -22.27 -15.30 -4.16
C ASN A 262 -21.76 -15.44 -5.62
N PHE A 263 -20.59 -16.04 -5.77
CA PHE A 263 -20.29 -16.67 -7.04
C PHE A 263 -21.03 -18.01 -7.11
N SER A 264 -22.11 -18.07 -7.88
CA SER A 264 -23.03 -19.23 -8.00
C SER A 264 -22.37 -20.54 -8.46
N ARG A 265 -21.08 -20.55 -8.74
CA ARG A 265 -20.31 -21.69 -9.23
C ARG A 265 -19.17 -22.13 -8.33
N ASP A 266 -18.85 -21.36 -7.27
CA ASP A 266 -17.71 -21.68 -6.41
C ASP A 266 -17.98 -21.34 -4.93
N GLU A 267 -18.42 -22.35 -4.19
CA GLU A 267 -18.66 -22.24 -2.73
C GLU A 267 -17.37 -21.87 -1.95
N SER A 268 -16.19 -22.16 -2.54
CA SER A 268 -14.91 -21.88 -1.90
C SER A 268 -14.67 -20.37 -1.67
N HIS A 269 -15.12 -19.50 -2.57
CA HIS A 269 -15.02 -18.05 -2.40
C HIS A 269 -15.82 -17.54 -1.21
N LYS A 270 -17.03 -18.09 -1.01
CA LYS A 270 -17.90 -17.77 0.15
C LYS A 270 -17.23 -18.23 1.45
N GLU A 271 -16.64 -19.42 1.46
CA GLU A 271 -15.93 -19.94 2.63
C GLU A 271 -14.71 -19.10 2.98
N ILE A 272 -13.90 -18.69 2.01
CA ILE A 272 -12.72 -17.83 2.23
C ILE A 272 -13.13 -16.47 2.79
N ALA A 273 -14.14 -15.82 2.20
CA ALA A 273 -14.66 -14.53 2.68
C ALA A 273 -15.23 -14.64 4.09
N ASN A 274 -16.01 -15.67 4.36
CA ASN A 274 -16.61 -15.92 5.67
C ASN A 274 -15.54 -16.23 6.73
N THR A 275 -14.55 -17.03 6.38
CA THR A 275 -13.42 -17.33 7.27
C THR A 275 -12.64 -16.06 7.62
N ALA A 276 -12.40 -15.19 6.64
CA ALA A 276 -11.75 -13.91 6.87
C ALA A 276 -12.52 -13.06 7.90
N ILE A 277 -13.84 -12.94 7.76
CA ILE A 277 -14.69 -12.17 8.68
C ILE A 277 -14.71 -12.77 10.08
N GLN A 278 -14.68 -14.11 10.20
CA GLN A 278 -14.74 -14.82 11.48
C GLN A 278 -13.43 -14.82 12.25
N THR A 279 -12.31 -14.93 11.54
CA THR A 279 -11.01 -15.24 12.16
C THR A 279 -10.06 -14.07 12.20
N MET A 280 -10.23 -13.08 11.34
CA MET A 280 -9.31 -11.95 11.25
C MET A 280 -9.70 -10.85 12.24
N GLU A 281 -8.74 -10.46 13.07
CA GLU A 281 -8.85 -9.22 13.83
C GLU A 281 -8.79 -8.04 12.86
N CYS A 282 -9.84 -7.21 12.81
CA CYS A 282 -9.84 -5.97 12.06
C CYS A 282 -10.40 -4.81 12.87
N ASP A 283 -9.92 -3.62 12.57
CA ASP A 283 -10.30 -2.38 13.27
C ASP A 283 -11.56 -1.76 12.67
N LEU A 284 -11.87 -2.08 11.41
CA LEU A 284 -13.02 -1.57 10.69
C LEU A 284 -13.45 -2.56 9.61
N LEU A 285 -14.76 -2.78 9.46
CA LEU A 285 -15.34 -3.48 8.33
C LEU A 285 -16.10 -2.49 7.45
N ILE A 286 -15.83 -2.49 6.16
CA ILE A 286 -16.57 -1.76 5.13
C ILE A 286 -17.41 -2.76 4.36
N TYR A 287 -18.73 -2.60 4.42
CA TYR A 287 -19.67 -3.39 3.64
C TYR A 287 -20.18 -2.56 2.45
N LEU A 288 -19.92 -3.03 1.23
CA LEU A 288 -20.30 -2.33 0.01
C LEU A 288 -21.56 -2.94 -0.61
N LEU A 289 -22.61 -2.14 -0.73
CA LEU A 289 -23.90 -2.48 -1.36
C LEU A 289 -23.96 -1.93 -2.79
N ASN A 290 -24.62 -2.67 -3.68
CA ASN A 290 -24.86 -2.24 -5.06
C ASN A 290 -26.17 -1.44 -5.16
N GLY A 291 -26.09 -0.13 -5.40
CA GLY A 291 -27.26 0.75 -5.52
C GLY A 291 -28.19 0.41 -6.68
N GLU A 292 -27.72 -0.31 -7.70
CA GLU A 292 -28.56 -0.77 -8.81
C GLU A 292 -29.40 -2.00 -8.44
N ASN A 293 -29.02 -2.74 -7.40
CA ASN A 293 -29.70 -3.96 -6.97
C ASN A 293 -29.55 -4.15 -5.46
N LEU A 294 -30.41 -3.48 -4.70
CA LEU A 294 -30.36 -3.41 -3.24
C LEU A 294 -31.31 -4.41 -2.58
N CYS A 295 -30.95 -4.80 -1.37
CA CYS A 295 -31.82 -5.60 -0.47
C CYS A 295 -32.22 -6.94 -1.09
N THR A 296 -31.33 -7.58 -1.81
CA THR A 296 -31.53 -8.91 -2.37
C THR A 296 -31.49 -10.00 -1.29
N GLU A 297 -31.98 -11.21 -1.60
CA GLU A 297 -31.81 -12.37 -0.70
C GLU A 297 -30.33 -12.63 -0.38
N ASP A 298 -29.44 -12.44 -1.37
CA ASP A 298 -28.01 -12.57 -1.20
C ASP A 298 -27.43 -11.51 -0.25
N ASP A 299 -27.95 -10.26 -0.31
CA ASP A 299 -27.57 -9.21 0.63
C ASP A 299 -28.02 -9.58 2.05
N LEU A 300 -29.25 -10.07 2.20
CA LEU A 300 -29.80 -10.47 3.49
C LEU A 300 -28.95 -11.57 4.12
N GLU A 301 -28.70 -12.67 3.39
CA GLU A 301 -27.94 -13.81 3.90
C GLU A 301 -26.53 -13.39 4.36
N HIS A 302 -25.84 -12.60 3.56
CA HIS A 302 -24.47 -12.18 3.90
C HIS A 302 -24.45 -11.15 5.03
N LEU A 303 -25.41 -10.22 5.07
CA LEU A 303 -25.53 -9.23 6.15
C LEU A 303 -25.88 -9.90 7.49
N GLU A 304 -26.77 -10.90 7.51
CA GLU A 304 -27.06 -11.70 8.71
C GLU A 304 -25.81 -12.45 9.19
N PHE A 305 -25.04 -13.02 8.26
CA PHE A 305 -23.77 -13.68 8.58
C PHE A 305 -22.77 -12.69 9.22
N VAL A 306 -22.60 -11.51 8.61
CA VAL A 306 -21.70 -10.47 9.15
C VAL A 306 -22.19 -10.01 10.51
N HIS A 307 -23.50 -9.75 10.68
CA HIS A 307 -24.08 -9.32 11.95
C HIS A 307 -23.83 -10.34 13.08
N LYS A 308 -23.93 -11.63 12.75
CA LYS A 308 -23.71 -12.71 13.71
C LYS A 308 -22.24 -12.84 14.13
N ASN A 309 -21.30 -12.71 13.19
CA ASN A 309 -19.91 -13.11 13.37
C ASN A 309 -18.95 -11.95 13.63
N TYR A 310 -19.30 -10.72 13.26
CA TYR A 310 -18.48 -9.53 13.48
C TYR A 310 -19.15 -8.54 14.44
N LYS A 311 -18.41 -8.06 15.43
CA LYS A 311 -18.93 -7.15 16.49
C LYS A 311 -18.16 -5.81 16.57
N GLY A 312 -17.20 -5.60 15.67
CA GLY A 312 -16.47 -4.35 15.58
C GLY A 312 -17.21 -3.24 14.83
N PRO A 313 -16.56 -2.11 14.60
CA PRO A 313 -17.12 -0.99 13.82
C PRO A 313 -17.41 -1.39 12.37
N ILE A 314 -18.60 -1.03 11.86
CA ILE A 314 -18.99 -1.27 10.47
C ILE A 314 -19.42 0.05 9.82
N ILE A 315 -18.99 0.26 8.59
CA ILE A 315 -19.47 1.30 7.69
C ILE A 315 -20.14 0.61 6.49
N PHE A 316 -21.38 0.99 6.20
CA PHE A 316 -22.10 0.55 5.02
C PHE A 316 -21.98 1.60 3.93
N LEU A 317 -21.55 1.21 2.74
CA LEU A 317 -21.45 2.09 1.59
C LEU A 317 -22.44 1.64 0.52
N VAL A 318 -23.18 2.58 -0.05
CA VAL A 318 -24.05 2.32 -1.20
C VAL A 318 -23.37 2.91 -2.44
N ASN A 319 -22.89 2.06 -3.32
CA ASN A 319 -22.19 2.40 -4.54
C ASN A 319 -23.13 2.41 -5.75
N LYS A 320 -22.71 3.01 -6.87
CA LYS A 320 -23.39 3.02 -8.17
C LYS A 320 -24.71 3.78 -8.23
N MET A 321 -25.06 4.60 -7.24
CA MET A 321 -26.22 5.49 -7.35
C MET A 321 -25.99 6.66 -8.32
N ASP A 322 -24.76 6.84 -8.76
CA ASP A 322 -24.39 7.73 -9.87
C ASP A 322 -24.96 7.28 -11.23
N THR A 323 -25.43 6.04 -11.36
CA THR A 323 -26.18 5.54 -12.53
C THR A 323 -27.63 6.01 -12.56
N TYR A 324 -28.21 6.42 -11.43
CA TYR A 324 -29.63 6.81 -11.31
C TYR A 324 -30.03 7.89 -12.31
N ARG A 325 -31.27 7.76 -12.83
CA ARG A 325 -31.86 8.65 -13.81
C ARG A 325 -33.04 9.44 -13.20
N LYS A 326 -33.52 10.42 -13.95
CA LYS A 326 -34.72 11.15 -13.56
C LYS A 326 -35.92 10.21 -13.52
N GLY A 327 -36.52 10.07 -12.34
CA GLY A 327 -37.62 9.14 -12.10
C GLY A 327 -37.25 7.95 -11.22
N ASP A 328 -35.99 7.70 -10.99
CA ASP A 328 -35.53 6.74 -9.97
C ASP A 328 -35.71 7.33 -8.56
N ASP A 329 -35.56 6.48 -7.54
CA ASP A 329 -35.56 6.93 -6.14
C ASP A 329 -34.48 7.99 -5.90
N SER A 330 -34.74 8.91 -4.99
CA SER A 330 -33.68 9.85 -4.59
C SER A 330 -32.60 9.13 -3.79
N ILE A 331 -31.38 9.71 -3.79
CA ILE A 331 -30.27 9.18 -2.97
C ILE A 331 -30.69 9.07 -1.50
N SER A 332 -31.40 10.10 -0.98
CA SER A 332 -31.89 10.12 0.40
C SER A 332 -32.89 8.99 0.68
N ASP A 333 -33.84 8.75 -0.23
CA ASP A 333 -34.84 7.68 -0.06
C ASP A 333 -34.13 6.31 -0.09
N THR A 334 -33.18 6.13 -0.98
CA THR A 334 -32.37 4.89 -1.07
C THR A 334 -31.58 4.65 0.22
N ILE A 335 -30.89 5.64 0.73
CA ILE A 335 -30.13 5.52 2.00
C ILE A 335 -31.09 5.17 3.16
N ASN A 336 -32.26 5.83 3.25
CA ASN A 336 -33.24 5.53 4.30
C ASN A 336 -33.80 4.11 4.18
N LYS A 337 -34.07 3.61 2.97
CA LYS A 337 -34.46 2.21 2.74
C LYS A 337 -33.43 1.23 3.22
N VAL A 338 -32.14 1.49 2.91
CA VAL A 338 -31.02 0.65 3.37
C VAL A 338 -30.88 0.68 4.89
N ILE A 339 -31.02 1.85 5.54
CA ILE A 339 -31.00 1.96 7.00
C ILE A 339 -32.12 1.12 7.62
N SER A 340 -33.35 1.20 7.07
CA SER A 340 -34.47 0.41 7.54
C SER A 340 -34.21 -1.09 7.41
N PHE A 341 -33.74 -1.52 6.26
CA PHE A 341 -33.40 -2.92 6.00
C PHE A 341 -32.31 -3.45 6.95
N LEU A 342 -31.25 -2.69 7.18
CA LEU A 342 -30.22 -3.07 8.13
C LEU A 342 -30.72 -3.11 9.57
N SER A 343 -31.65 -2.22 9.93
CA SER A 343 -32.28 -2.22 11.26
C SER A 343 -33.18 -3.44 11.48
N GLU A 344 -33.85 -3.91 10.45
CA GLU A 344 -34.65 -5.16 10.48
C GLU A 344 -33.79 -6.40 10.71
N ILE A 345 -32.58 -6.43 10.16
CA ILE A 345 -31.56 -7.49 10.40
C ILE A 345 -31.05 -7.44 11.85
N GLY A 346 -31.09 -6.29 12.52
CA GLY A 346 -30.68 -6.11 13.90
C GLY A 346 -29.50 -5.16 14.09
N TYR A 347 -29.02 -4.49 13.05
CA TYR A 347 -27.97 -3.47 13.20
C TYR A 347 -28.51 -2.24 13.92
N ALA A 348 -27.95 -1.90 15.07
CA ALA A 348 -28.32 -0.71 15.84
C ALA A 348 -27.62 0.52 15.25
N ASP A 349 -28.38 1.53 14.80
CA ASP A 349 -27.88 2.81 14.27
C ASP A 349 -26.83 2.62 13.14
N PRO A 350 -27.18 1.91 12.04
CA PRO A 350 -26.22 1.60 10.99
C PRO A 350 -25.73 2.87 10.29
N LYS A 351 -24.42 2.99 10.11
CA LYS A 351 -23.78 4.12 9.45
C LYS A 351 -23.73 3.85 7.94
N VAL A 352 -24.62 4.45 7.18
CA VAL A 352 -24.82 4.23 5.74
C VAL A 352 -24.47 5.49 4.97
N TYR A 353 -23.55 5.38 4.01
CA TYR A 353 -23.08 6.51 3.20
C TYR A 353 -23.08 6.19 1.70
N PRO A 354 -23.44 7.15 0.83
CA PRO A 354 -23.32 7.00 -0.60
C PRO A 354 -21.87 7.14 -1.05
N ILE A 355 -21.48 6.40 -2.09
CA ILE A 355 -20.18 6.55 -2.74
C ILE A 355 -20.29 6.33 -4.25
N SER A 356 -19.46 7.02 -5.03
CA SER A 356 -19.21 6.71 -6.44
C SER A 356 -17.77 6.25 -6.58
N ALA A 357 -17.55 4.95 -6.45
CA ALA A 357 -16.21 4.36 -6.47
C ALA A 357 -15.51 4.57 -7.83
N TYR A 358 -16.26 4.48 -8.95
CA TYR A 358 -15.68 4.65 -10.27
C TYR A 358 -15.32 6.10 -10.57
N ALA A 359 -16.17 7.06 -10.19
CA ALA A 359 -15.83 8.48 -10.30
C ALA A 359 -14.60 8.84 -9.45
N ALA A 360 -14.48 8.25 -8.25
CA ALA A 360 -13.33 8.43 -7.38
C ALA A 360 -12.05 7.85 -7.98
N GLN A 361 -12.11 6.64 -8.55
CA GLN A 361 -10.98 6.00 -9.22
C GLN A 361 -10.49 6.86 -10.39
N LEU A 362 -11.39 7.27 -11.30
CA LEU A 362 -11.04 8.11 -12.44
C LEU A 362 -10.49 9.49 -12.01
N GLY A 363 -11.09 10.10 -10.99
CA GLY A 363 -10.60 11.36 -10.43
C GLY A 363 -9.17 11.26 -9.92
N LYS A 364 -8.83 10.18 -9.21
CA LYS A 364 -7.45 9.94 -8.75
C LYS A 364 -6.50 9.61 -9.89
N GLN A 365 -6.91 8.80 -10.85
CA GLN A 365 -6.10 8.54 -12.05
C GLN A 365 -5.77 9.86 -12.77
N ALA A 366 -6.76 10.74 -12.99
CA ALA A 366 -6.53 12.03 -13.64
C ALA A 366 -5.52 12.91 -12.90
N ILE A 367 -5.49 12.85 -11.56
CA ILE A 367 -4.57 13.63 -10.72
C ILE A 367 -3.14 13.06 -10.75
N PHE A 368 -3.00 11.74 -10.63
CA PHE A 368 -1.72 11.10 -10.31
C PHE A 368 -1.02 10.42 -11.49
N GLU A 369 -1.77 9.97 -12.50
CA GLU A 369 -1.24 9.16 -13.61
C GLU A 369 -1.59 9.74 -14.98
N GLY A 370 -2.75 10.37 -15.11
CA GLY A 370 -3.38 10.70 -16.38
C GLY A 370 -4.30 9.57 -16.85
N ILE A 371 -5.25 9.90 -17.73
CA ILE A 371 -6.20 8.96 -18.33
C ILE A 371 -5.94 8.89 -19.82
N GLU A 372 -5.51 7.74 -20.33
CA GLU A 372 -5.23 7.51 -21.75
C GLU A 372 -6.44 6.95 -22.51
N ASP A 373 -7.26 6.14 -21.84
CA ASP A 373 -8.43 5.50 -22.44
C ASP A 373 -9.55 6.52 -22.73
N GLU A 374 -10.11 6.49 -23.94
CA GLU A 374 -11.15 7.44 -24.38
C GLU A 374 -12.48 7.23 -23.66
N GLU A 375 -12.87 6.00 -23.34
CA GLU A 375 -14.12 5.70 -22.64
C GLU A 375 -14.04 6.19 -21.17
N ASP A 376 -12.89 6.03 -20.54
CA ASP A 376 -12.61 6.56 -19.21
C ASP A 376 -12.61 8.09 -19.18
N GLN A 377 -12.05 8.75 -20.20
CA GLN A 377 -12.09 10.22 -20.34
C GLN A 377 -13.53 10.74 -20.49
N ASP A 378 -14.38 10.07 -21.27
CA ASP A 378 -15.77 10.45 -21.46
C ASP A 378 -16.62 10.17 -20.20
N SER A 379 -16.32 9.08 -19.51
CA SER A 379 -16.90 8.78 -18.21
C SER A 379 -16.54 9.85 -17.17
N LEU A 380 -15.28 10.26 -17.11
CA LEU A 380 -14.82 11.33 -16.22
C LEU A 380 -15.58 12.65 -16.48
N LYS A 381 -15.72 13.07 -17.74
CA LYS A 381 -16.50 14.27 -18.11
C LYS A 381 -17.96 14.17 -17.67
N THR A 382 -18.54 12.96 -17.79
CA THR A 382 -19.91 12.69 -17.38
C THR A 382 -20.07 12.79 -15.88
N PHE A 383 -19.14 12.22 -15.10
CA PHE A 383 -19.15 12.32 -13.64
C PHE A 383 -18.93 13.76 -13.17
N HIS A 384 -18.02 14.53 -13.75
CA HIS A 384 -17.86 15.94 -13.43
C HIS A 384 -19.18 16.71 -13.56
N ARG A 385 -19.93 16.48 -14.64
CA ARG A 385 -21.21 17.15 -14.86
C ARG A 385 -22.32 16.65 -13.91
N LYS A 386 -22.34 15.35 -13.60
CA LYS A 386 -23.40 14.73 -12.79
C LYS A 386 -23.20 15.01 -11.30
N LEU A 387 -22.01 14.77 -10.77
CA LEU A 387 -21.73 14.90 -9.33
C LEU A 387 -21.60 16.37 -8.85
N LYS A 388 -21.58 17.36 -9.79
CA LYS A 388 -21.74 18.78 -9.44
C LYS A 388 -23.17 19.16 -9.05
N LYS A 389 -24.18 18.31 -9.35
CA LYS A 389 -25.55 18.60 -9.00
C LYS A 389 -25.79 18.30 -7.52
N PRO A 390 -26.55 19.16 -6.81
CA PRO A 390 -26.78 18.98 -5.36
C PRO A 390 -27.31 17.60 -4.99
N GLU A 391 -28.19 17.02 -5.79
CA GLU A 391 -28.78 15.71 -5.57
C GLU A 391 -27.77 14.54 -5.64
N PHE A 392 -26.60 14.75 -6.28
CA PHE A 392 -25.53 13.76 -6.39
C PHE A 392 -24.26 14.18 -5.63
N SER A 393 -24.32 15.19 -4.78
CA SER A 393 -23.19 15.60 -3.93
C SER A 393 -23.12 14.75 -2.68
N TYR A 394 -22.50 13.57 -2.77
CA TYR A 394 -22.51 12.54 -1.73
C TYR A 394 -21.85 12.97 -0.42
N TYR A 395 -20.90 13.91 -0.47
CA TYR A 395 -20.21 14.42 0.72
C TYR A 395 -21.18 14.95 1.79
N THR A 396 -22.38 15.40 1.41
CA THR A 396 -23.38 15.95 2.33
C THR A 396 -23.96 14.92 3.30
N TYR A 397 -23.78 13.64 3.03
CA TYR A 397 -24.24 12.52 3.87
C TYR A 397 -23.19 12.12 4.92
N TYR A 398 -21.96 12.58 4.82
CA TYR A 398 -20.89 12.21 5.74
C TYR A 398 -20.83 13.16 6.94
N PRO A 399 -20.47 12.66 8.14
CA PRO A 399 -20.44 13.48 9.35
C PRO A 399 -19.21 14.41 9.47
N ASN A 400 -18.16 14.11 8.72
CA ASN A 400 -16.90 14.82 8.74
C ASN A 400 -16.81 15.83 7.60
N GLU A 401 -16.17 16.97 7.86
CA GLU A 401 -15.88 17.97 6.84
C GLU A 401 -14.49 17.72 6.24
N VAL A 402 -14.38 17.95 4.94
CA VAL A 402 -13.12 17.90 4.19
C VAL A 402 -12.90 19.24 3.50
N ASP A 403 -11.82 19.92 3.90
CA ASP A 403 -11.39 21.16 3.27
C ASP A 403 -10.56 20.85 2.01
N ILE A 404 -10.98 21.40 0.89
CA ILE A 404 -10.27 21.35 -0.40
C ILE A 404 -9.96 22.75 -0.95
N SER A 405 -9.99 23.78 -0.11
CA SER A 405 -9.81 25.18 -0.52
C SER A 405 -8.49 25.42 -1.27
N GLU A 406 -7.43 24.70 -0.93
CA GLU A 406 -6.15 24.75 -1.65
C GLU A 406 -6.25 24.25 -3.10
N TYR A 407 -7.30 23.50 -3.45
CA TYR A 407 -7.50 22.84 -4.74
C TYR A 407 -8.73 23.34 -5.49
N GLU A 408 -9.32 24.47 -5.11
CA GLU A 408 -10.59 24.99 -5.65
C GLU A 408 -10.63 25.12 -7.18
N ASN A 409 -9.47 25.38 -7.81
CA ASN A 409 -9.36 25.55 -9.25
C ASN A 409 -9.16 24.22 -10.02
N ARG A 410 -9.23 23.08 -9.36
CA ARG A 410 -9.05 21.77 -9.97
C ARG A 410 -10.33 20.95 -9.88
N GLU A 411 -10.95 20.70 -11.02
CA GLU A 411 -12.24 19.99 -11.09
C GLU A 411 -12.18 18.57 -10.52
N GLU A 412 -11.04 17.89 -10.65
CA GLU A 412 -10.82 16.53 -10.15
C GLU A 412 -10.97 16.47 -8.63
N TYR A 413 -10.51 17.46 -7.88
CA TYR A 413 -10.65 17.48 -6.43
C TYR A 413 -12.10 17.71 -5.99
N ALA A 414 -12.83 18.54 -6.71
CA ALA A 414 -14.27 18.70 -6.50
C ALA A 414 -15.01 17.38 -6.80
N LEU A 415 -14.60 16.65 -7.84
CA LEU A 415 -15.13 15.32 -8.14
C LEU A 415 -14.88 14.34 -7.01
N LEU A 416 -13.65 14.26 -6.49
CA LEU A 416 -13.30 13.38 -5.37
C LEU A 416 -14.12 13.72 -4.12
N LYS A 417 -14.31 15.01 -3.80
CA LYS A 417 -15.18 15.42 -2.69
C LYS A 417 -16.61 14.94 -2.91
N ASN A 418 -17.18 15.26 -4.09
CA ASN A 418 -18.58 14.95 -4.40
C ASN A 418 -18.85 13.44 -4.51
N SER A 419 -17.85 12.63 -4.89
CA SER A 419 -17.96 11.17 -4.93
C SER A 419 -18.05 10.51 -3.54
N GLY A 420 -17.75 11.26 -2.46
CA GLY A 420 -17.71 10.75 -1.09
C GLY A 420 -16.36 10.17 -0.67
N ILE A 421 -15.41 9.93 -1.61
CA ILE A 421 -14.17 9.21 -1.30
C ILE A 421 -13.30 9.94 -0.27
N LEU A 422 -13.15 11.28 -0.37
CA LEU A 422 -12.33 12.04 0.56
C LEU A 422 -12.85 11.98 2.01
N HIS A 423 -14.18 11.90 2.16
CA HIS A 423 -14.81 11.78 3.46
C HIS A 423 -14.61 10.39 4.04
N LEU A 424 -14.72 9.35 3.20
CA LEU A 424 -14.40 7.98 3.59
C LEU A 424 -12.92 7.84 3.98
N GLU A 425 -12.02 8.39 3.19
CA GLU A 425 -10.58 8.39 3.50
C GLU A 425 -10.28 9.05 4.85
N LYS A 426 -10.90 10.21 5.12
CA LYS A 426 -10.74 10.89 6.41
C LYS A 426 -11.30 10.06 7.58
N MET A 427 -12.33 9.26 7.38
CA MET A 427 -12.82 8.32 8.40
C MET A 427 -11.87 7.14 8.63
N ILE A 428 -11.15 6.72 7.60
CA ILE A 428 -10.20 5.61 7.67
C ILE A 428 -8.85 6.08 8.24
N TYR A 429 -8.33 7.19 7.74
CA TYR A 429 -6.98 7.67 8.06
C TYR A 429 -6.95 8.67 9.23
N GLY A 430 -8.13 9.16 9.64
CA GLY A 430 -8.32 9.94 10.85
C GLY A 430 -8.08 11.32 10.85
#